data_318bbd8b990eba78755032e97c5650d2
#
_entry.id   318bbd8b990eba78755032e97c5650d2
#
_cell.length_a   1.000
_cell.length_b   1.000
_cell.length_c   1.000
_cell.angle_alpha   90.00
_cell.angle_beta   90.00
_cell.angle_gamma   90.00
#
_symmetry.space_group_name_H-M   'P 1'
#
loop_
_entity.id
_entity.type
_entity.pdbx_description
1 polymer ?
#
loop_
_entity_poly.entity_id
_entity_poly.type
_entity_poly.pdbx_seq_one_letter_code
_entity_poly.pdbx_strand_id
1 'polypeptide(L)' 'MTNDSTTSLPWLVIRQDDNGNRYRVGQYATRAEAQKIADSLDGRGHKQLYWVERIGPNGTPVRA' A
#
# COMPACT_ATOMS: atom_id res chain seq x y z
N MET A 1 12.38 1.22 -21.86
CA MET A 1 11.92 1.39 -21.61
C MET A 1 11.49 1.60 -20.68
N THR A 2 11.40 1.75 -20.39
CA THR A 2 11.05 2.06 -19.72
C THR A 2 10.76 1.90 -18.58
N ASN A 3 11.03 2.05 -17.76
CA ASN A 3 10.80 2.03 -16.62
C ASN A 3 9.63 2.60 -16.17
N ASP A 4 8.83 2.68 -16.77
CA ASP A 4 7.57 3.23 -16.48
C ASP A 4 6.74 2.40 -15.58
N SER A 5 7.04 1.14 -15.43
CA SER A 5 6.30 0.26 -14.55
C SER A 5 6.34 0.74 -13.11
N THR A 6 7.42 1.39 -12.70
CA THR A 6 7.47 1.88 -11.33
C THR A 6 6.53 3.04 -11.11
N THR A 7 6.34 3.88 -12.11
CA THR A 7 5.44 5.01 -11.97
C THR A 7 4.01 4.62 -12.18
N SER A 8 3.75 3.49 -12.83
CA SER A 8 2.39 3.05 -13.06
C SER A 8 1.78 2.34 -11.86
N LEU A 9 2.55 2.11 -10.79
CA LEU A 9 2.04 1.48 -9.58
C LEU A 9 2.35 2.36 -8.37
N PRO A 10 1.74 3.54 -8.29
CA PRO A 10 2.07 4.50 -7.23
C PRO A 10 1.35 4.26 -5.91
N TRP A 11 0.46 3.29 -5.84
CA TRP A 11 -0.32 3.04 -4.64
C TRP A 11 0.18 1.82 -3.91
N LEU A 12 0.44 1.98 -2.62
CA LEU A 12 0.96 0.91 -1.76
C LEU A 12 -0.07 0.50 -0.75
N VAL A 13 -0.09 -0.78 -0.43
CA VAL A 13 -0.81 -1.26 0.74
C VAL A 13 0.24 -1.59 1.80
N ILE A 14 0.07 -1.04 2.99
CA ILE A 14 0.99 -1.20 4.10
C ILE A 14 0.30 -1.97 5.22
N ARG A 15 1.03 -2.88 5.83
CA ARG A 15 0.60 -3.61 7.01
C ARG A 15 1.48 -3.21 8.18
N GLN A 16 0.89 -2.94 9.33
CA GLN A 16 1.66 -2.66 10.54
C GLN A 16 1.25 -3.66 11.62
N ASP A 17 2.24 -4.32 12.21
CA ASP A 17 1.97 -5.31 13.24
C ASP A 17 1.90 -4.65 14.62
N ASP A 18 1.71 -5.47 15.66
CA ASP A 18 1.57 -5.00 17.04
C ASP A 18 2.81 -4.31 17.56
N ASN A 19 3.94 -4.62 16.98
CA ASN A 19 5.22 -4.05 17.40
C ASN A 19 5.55 -2.77 16.67
N GLY A 20 4.67 -2.32 15.78
CA GLY A 20 4.88 -1.12 15.02
C GLY A 20 5.72 -1.31 13.75
N ASN A 21 6.06 -2.54 13.44
CA ASN A 21 6.79 -2.83 12.21
C ASN A 21 5.89 -2.71 11.00
N ARG A 22 6.41 -2.09 9.95
CA ARG A 22 5.63 -1.85 8.74
C ARG A 22 6.16 -2.68 7.60
N TYR A 23 5.23 -3.23 6.84
CA TYR A 23 5.57 -4.10 5.73
C TYR A 23 4.81 -3.68 4.49
N ARG A 24 5.47 -3.71 3.35
CA ARG A 24 4.83 -3.43 2.09
C ARG A 24 4.14 -4.70 1.61
N VAL A 25 2.82 -4.65 1.51
CA VAL A 25 2.03 -5.80 1.05
C VAL A 25 2.06 -5.90 -0.46
N GLY A 26 1.90 -4.75 -1.15
CA GLY A 26 1.93 -4.75 -2.60
C GLY A 26 1.78 -3.35 -3.15
N GLN A 27 1.93 -3.23 -4.47
CA GLN A 27 1.77 -1.98 -5.18
C GLN A 27 0.69 -2.14 -6.23
N TYR A 28 -0.05 -1.07 -6.48
CA TYR A 28 -1.22 -1.12 -7.36
C TYR A 28 -1.28 0.15 -8.20
N ALA A 29 -1.99 0.05 -9.33
CA ALA A 29 -2.07 1.15 -10.28
C ALA A 29 -3.04 2.24 -9.82
N THR A 30 -4.08 1.86 -9.07
CA THR A 30 -5.09 2.82 -8.64
C THR A 30 -5.32 2.72 -7.15
N ARG A 31 -5.80 3.82 -6.58
CA ARG A 31 -6.16 3.83 -5.17
C ARG A 31 -7.28 2.85 -4.86
N ALA A 32 -8.26 2.76 -5.74
CA ALA A 32 -9.39 1.87 -5.53
C ALA A 32 -8.93 0.42 -5.43
N GLU A 33 -8.00 0.03 -6.27
CA GLU A 33 -7.46 -1.31 -6.26
C GLU A 33 -6.71 -1.59 -4.96
N ALA A 34 -5.86 -0.65 -4.55
CA ALA A 34 -5.11 -0.79 -3.30
C ALA A 34 -6.04 -0.84 -2.09
N GLN A 35 -7.05 0.02 -2.09
CA GLN A 35 -8.00 0.06 -0.98
C GLN A 35 -8.79 -1.24 -0.87
N LYS A 36 -9.14 -1.81 -2.01
CA LYS A 36 -9.85 -3.08 -2.04
C LYS A 36 -9.02 -4.18 -1.40
N ILE A 37 -7.73 -4.19 -1.67
CA ILE A 37 -6.84 -5.18 -1.08
C ILE A 37 -6.69 -4.95 0.43
N ALA A 38 -6.50 -3.70 0.83
CA ALA A 38 -6.38 -3.38 2.25
C ALA A 38 -7.64 -3.78 3.01
N ASP A 39 -8.80 -3.50 2.45
CA ASP A 39 -10.07 -3.86 3.08
C ASP A 39 -10.23 -5.37 3.19
N SER A 40 -9.82 -6.08 2.16
CA SER A 40 -9.93 -7.53 2.14
C SER A 40 -9.07 -8.15 3.25
N LEU A 41 -7.87 -7.64 3.43
CA LEU A 41 -6.97 -8.16 4.45
C LEU A 41 -7.45 -7.78 5.85
N ASP A 42 -7.90 -6.55 6.00
CA ASP A 42 -8.40 -6.07 7.28
C ASP A 42 -9.61 -6.85 7.74
N GLY A 43 -10.44 -7.27 6.81
CA GLY A 43 -11.66 -8.01 7.11
C GLY A 43 -11.44 -9.43 7.59
N ARG A 44 -10.20 -9.90 7.62
CA ARG A 44 -9.90 -11.26 8.06
C ARG A 44 -9.73 -11.38 9.59
N GLY A 45 -9.95 -10.30 10.30
CA GLY A 45 -9.89 -10.35 11.76
C GLY A 45 -8.49 -10.33 12.32
N HIS A 46 -7.51 -9.91 11.57
CA HIS A 46 -6.16 -9.76 12.04
C HIS A 46 -6.05 -8.57 12.98
N LYS A 47 -5.14 -8.64 13.91
CA LYS A 47 -4.87 -7.52 14.80
C LYS A 47 -3.97 -6.48 14.17
N GLN A 48 -3.64 -6.66 12.92
CA GLN A 48 -2.73 -5.77 12.21
C GLN A 48 -3.52 -4.67 11.53
N LEU A 49 -2.86 -3.54 11.33
CA LEU A 49 -3.45 -2.42 10.65
C LEU A 49 -3.06 -2.49 9.17
N TYR A 50 -4.00 -2.09 8.33
CA TYR A 50 -3.76 -2.02 6.88
C TYR A 50 -4.21 -0.67 6.38
N TRP A 51 -3.41 -0.04 5.53
CA TRP A 51 -3.81 1.23 4.94
C TRP A 51 -3.13 1.41 3.59
N VAL A 52 -3.60 2.41 2.85
CA VAL A 52 -3.08 2.74 1.54
C VAL A 52 -2.17 3.96 1.66
N GLU A 53 -1.02 3.90 1.00
CA GLU A 53 -0.12 5.04 0.89
C GLU A 53 0.16 5.30 -0.57
N ARG A 54 0.42 6.54 -0.89
CA ARG A 54 0.78 6.93 -2.24
C ARG A 54 2.26 7.24 -2.28
N ILE A 55 2.94 6.77 -3.33
CA ILE A 55 4.33 7.13 -3.54
C ILE A 55 4.35 8.52 -4.14
N GLY A 56 4.98 9.47 -3.44
CA GLY A 56 5.11 10.83 -3.92
C GLY A 56 6.13 10.96 -5.03
N PRO A 57 6.27 12.16 -5.58
CA PRO A 57 7.18 12.38 -6.72
C PRO A 57 8.63 12.07 -6.42
N ASN A 58 9.02 12.06 -5.16
CA ASN A 58 10.39 11.72 -4.78
C ASN A 58 10.52 10.27 -4.36
N GLY A 59 9.52 9.47 -4.59
CA GLY A 59 9.53 8.09 -4.17
C GLY A 59 9.25 7.89 -2.69
N THR A 60 8.86 8.94 -1.99
CA THR A 60 8.56 8.88 -0.57
C THR A 60 7.10 8.51 -0.36
N PRO A 61 6.81 7.48 0.45
CA PRO A 61 5.42 7.11 0.71
C PRO A 61 4.69 8.20 1.47
N VAL A 62 3.45 8.45 1.07
CA VAL A 62 2.57 9.41 1.74
C VAL A 62 1.28 8.68 2.06
N ARG A 63 0.88 8.72 3.31
CA ARG A 63 -0.33 8.05 3.73
C ARG A 63 -1.54 8.71 3.12
N ALA A 64 -2.33 7.91 2.45
CA ALA A 64 -3.52 8.40 1.75
C ALA A 64 -4.71 8.56 2.68
#